data_1e626c8ea07d23a2ef80f7780756c797
#
_entry.id   1e626c8ea07d23a2ef80f7780756c797
#
_cell.length_a   1.000
_cell.length_b   1.000
_cell.length_c   1.000
_cell.angle_alpha   90.00
_cell.angle_beta   90.00
_cell.angle_gamma   90.00
#
_symmetry.space_group_name_H-M   'P 1'
#
loop_
_entity.id
_entity.type
_entity.pdbx_description
1 polymer ?
#
loop_
_entity_poly.entity_id
_entity_poly.type
_entity_poly.pdbx_seq_one_letter_code
_entity_poly.pdbx_strand_id
1 'polypeptide(L)'
;EFRGNPMKEIAEQAVSSNSLIREVTDMEDYEQLFLNKNENRVLPNVSPKDPAQIQYTSGTTGFPKGAILSHLGLINNAKFYAARCGIEKKSTWINIMQMFHTSGCGMVTLGCLNFGCRMVLVSIFNPKLVLELIESFSADIILSVPTTALAILEEQEVNPRDMSSLKV
;
A
#
# COMPACT_ATOMS: atom_id res chain seq x y z
N GLU A 1 -9.79 10.87 11.47
CA GLU A 1 -9.16 10.25 12.65
C GLU A 1 -8.64 8.85 12.30
N PHE A 2 -7.41 8.50 12.68
CA PHE A 2 -6.86 7.16 12.44
C PHE A 2 -6.35 6.56 13.77
N ARG A 3 -6.97 5.47 14.22
CA ARG A 3 -6.64 4.77 15.49
C ARG A 3 -6.56 5.70 16.70
N GLY A 4 -7.50 6.62 16.82
CA GLY A 4 -7.56 7.61 17.91
C GLY A 4 -6.65 8.84 17.74
N ASN A 5 -5.87 8.92 16.64
CA ASN A 5 -5.03 10.07 16.38
C ASN A 5 -5.77 11.13 15.56
N PRO A 6 -5.76 12.41 15.99
CA PRO A 6 -6.37 13.51 15.27
C PRO A 6 -5.46 13.95 14.11
N MET A 7 -5.52 13.21 13.00
CA MET A 7 -4.60 13.39 11.87
C MET A 7 -4.69 14.77 11.23
N LYS A 8 -5.89 15.37 11.20
CA LYS A 8 -6.12 16.71 10.63
C LYS A 8 -5.39 17.77 11.43
N GLU A 9 -5.59 17.78 12.74
CA GLU A 9 -4.96 18.74 13.64
C GLU A 9 -3.43 18.61 13.63
N ILE A 10 -2.92 17.38 13.54
CA ILE A 10 -1.47 17.13 13.41
C ILE A 10 -0.95 17.71 12.10
N ALA A 11 -1.66 17.53 10.99
CA ALA A 11 -1.30 18.09 9.69
C ALA A 11 -1.35 19.63 9.70
N GLU A 12 -2.40 20.23 10.28
CA GLU A 12 -2.53 21.70 10.42
C GLU A 12 -1.42 22.30 11.28
N GLN A 13 -1.02 21.63 12.37
CA GLN A 13 0.14 22.06 13.17
C GLN A 13 1.45 21.98 12.38
N ALA A 14 1.64 20.93 11.58
CA ALA A 14 2.82 20.80 10.72
C ALA A 14 2.90 21.93 9.70
N VAL A 15 1.78 22.32 9.10
CA VAL A 15 1.70 23.45 8.15
C VAL A 15 2.01 24.77 8.84
N SER A 16 1.42 25.02 10.00
CA SER A 16 1.65 26.28 10.75
C SER A 16 3.09 26.48 11.15
N SER A 17 3.84 25.40 11.34
CA SER A 17 5.26 25.42 11.71
C SER A 17 6.24 25.38 10.54
N ASN A 18 5.74 25.22 9.29
CA ASN A 18 6.61 25.09 8.11
C ASN A 18 6.06 25.83 6.89
N SER A 19 6.65 26.99 6.61
CA SER A 19 6.25 27.87 5.50
C SER A 19 6.43 27.26 4.08
N LEU A 20 7.10 26.12 3.95
CA LEU A 20 7.26 25.42 2.68
C LEU A 20 6.04 24.57 2.32
N ILE A 21 5.20 24.23 3.31
CA ILE A 21 3.96 23.49 3.05
C ILE A 21 2.90 24.50 2.61
N ARG A 22 2.37 24.32 1.41
CA ARG A 22 1.42 25.25 0.80
C ARG A 22 -0.03 24.88 1.07
N GLU A 23 -0.31 23.58 1.18
CA GLU A 23 -1.67 23.07 1.25
C GLU A 23 -1.71 21.74 1.99
N VAL A 24 -2.79 21.48 2.73
CA VAL A 24 -3.17 20.18 3.26
C VAL A 24 -4.44 19.75 2.55
N THR A 25 -4.38 18.63 1.85
CA THR A 25 -5.56 18.05 1.19
C THR A 25 -6.18 16.99 2.09
N ASP A 26 -7.46 17.15 2.41
CA ASP A 26 -8.24 16.14 3.12
C ASP A 26 -8.65 15.03 2.14
N MET A 27 -8.35 13.79 2.47
CA MET A 27 -8.72 12.66 1.62
C MET A 27 -10.23 12.35 1.65
N GLU A 28 -10.99 12.92 2.57
CA GLU A 28 -12.46 12.86 2.53
C GLU A 28 -13.02 13.70 1.38
N ASP A 29 -12.28 14.73 0.94
CA ASP A 29 -12.58 15.57 -0.23
C ASP A 29 -11.91 15.08 -1.51
N TYR A 30 -11.56 13.78 -1.60
CA TYR A 30 -10.77 13.22 -2.70
C TYR A 30 -11.37 13.48 -4.10
N GLU A 31 -12.69 13.62 -4.20
CA GLU A 31 -13.35 13.93 -5.47
C GLU A 31 -12.87 15.26 -6.05
N GLN A 32 -12.59 16.26 -5.21
CA GLN A 32 -12.08 17.55 -5.64
C GLN A 32 -10.70 17.46 -6.27
N LEU A 33 -9.87 16.49 -5.85
CA LEU A 33 -8.56 16.24 -6.46
C LEU A 33 -8.67 15.84 -7.93
N PHE A 34 -9.79 15.23 -8.33
CA PHE A 34 -10.04 14.73 -9.68
C PHE A 34 -10.92 15.67 -10.51
N LEU A 35 -11.58 16.68 -9.90
CA LEU A 35 -12.46 17.62 -10.59
C LEU A 35 -11.67 18.63 -11.46
N ASN A 36 -10.43 18.95 -11.10
CA ASN A 36 -9.54 19.82 -11.88
C ASN A 36 -8.91 19.04 -13.05
N LYS A 37 -9.74 18.58 -13.97
CA LYS A 37 -9.31 17.90 -15.21
C LYS A 37 -8.63 18.91 -16.16
N ASN A 38 -7.38 19.23 -15.89
CA ASN A 38 -6.55 19.91 -16.88
C ASN A 38 -6.00 18.83 -17.83
N GLU A 39 -6.80 18.47 -18.85
CA GLU A 39 -6.51 17.40 -19.82
C GLU A 39 -5.20 17.61 -20.59
N ASN A 40 -4.69 18.84 -20.58
CA ASN A 40 -3.45 19.24 -21.27
C ASN A 40 -2.23 19.32 -20.35
N ARG A 41 -2.27 18.75 -19.16
CA ARG A 41 -1.13 18.80 -18.25
C ARG A 41 -0.01 17.89 -18.74
N VAL A 42 1.06 18.46 -19.24
CA VAL A 42 2.27 17.72 -19.58
C VAL A 42 2.90 17.22 -18.27
N LEU A 43 3.03 15.90 -18.13
CA LEU A 43 3.71 15.32 -16.97
C LEU A 43 5.19 15.74 -16.99
N PRO A 44 5.78 16.00 -15.80
CA PRO A 44 7.20 16.34 -15.72
C PRO A 44 8.05 15.15 -16.22
N ASN A 45 9.17 15.49 -16.84
CA ASN A 45 10.16 14.47 -17.20
C ASN A 45 10.90 14.05 -15.92
N VAL A 46 10.80 12.77 -15.55
CA VAL A 46 11.34 12.21 -14.33
C VAL A 46 12.44 11.21 -14.68
N SER A 47 13.63 11.39 -14.09
CA SER A 47 14.71 10.41 -14.21
C SER A 47 14.44 9.18 -13.33
N PRO A 48 14.79 7.96 -13.79
CA PRO A 48 14.70 6.77 -12.95
C PRO A 48 15.46 6.87 -11.61
N LYS A 49 16.48 7.72 -11.54
CA LYS A 49 17.30 7.94 -10.33
C LYS A 49 16.76 9.03 -9.41
N ASP A 50 15.75 9.80 -9.86
CA ASP A 50 15.16 10.83 -9.03
C ASP A 50 14.48 10.23 -7.79
N PRO A 51 14.44 10.98 -6.68
CA PRO A 51 13.67 10.61 -5.50
C PRO A 51 12.19 10.45 -5.83
N ALA A 52 11.61 9.32 -5.45
CA ALA A 52 10.19 9.02 -5.63
C ALA A 52 9.42 9.02 -4.31
N GLN A 53 10.07 8.56 -3.23
CA GLN A 53 9.45 8.42 -1.93
C GLN A 53 10.47 8.63 -0.81
N ILE A 54 10.04 9.27 0.28
CA ILE A 54 10.77 9.27 1.54
C ILE A 54 10.00 8.36 2.50
N GLN A 55 10.64 7.27 2.90
CA GLN A 55 10.08 6.34 3.86
C GLN A 55 10.73 6.53 5.23
N TYR A 56 9.95 6.95 6.20
CA TYR A 56 10.44 7.10 7.57
C TYR A 56 10.51 5.74 8.28
N THR A 57 11.58 5.55 9.04
CA THR A 57 11.77 4.42 9.96
C THR A 57 11.92 4.92 11.38
N SER A 58 11.56 4.10 12.36
CA SER A 58 11.62 4.48 13.80
C SER A 58 13.02 4.83 14.31
N GLY A 59 14.08 4.46 13.57
CA GLY A 59 15.47 4.73 13.93
C GLY A 59 15.90 4.11 15.28
N THR A 60 17.07 3.54 15.34
CA THR A 60 17.64 2.98 16.59
C THR A 60 18.08 4.06 17.57
N THR A 61 18.16 5.33 17.15
CA THR A 61 18.65 6.47 17.93
C THR A 61 17.53 7.36 18.50
N GLY A 62 16.27 6.93 18.41
CA GLY A 62 15.09 7.66 18.93
C GLY A 62 14.50 8.70 17.97
N PHE A 63 15.25 9.14 16.94
CA PHE A 63 14.72 10.05 15.92
C PHE A 63 14.38 9.28 14.64
N PRO A 64 13.20 9.55 14.02
CA PRO A 64 12.85 8.97 12.74
C PRO A 64 13.86 9.33 11.65
N LYS A 65 14.25 8.35 10.84
CA LYS A 65 15.14 8.54 9.68
C LYS A 65 14.36 8.38 8.40
N GLY A 66 14.48 9.36 7.49
CA GLY A 66 13.86 9.32 6.18
C GLY A 66 14.79 8.63 5.16
N ALA A 67 14.43 7.43 4.72
CA ALA A 67 15.12 6.76 3.62
C ALA A 67 14.56 7.27 2.28
N ILE A 68 15.43 7.80 1.43
CA ILE A 68 15.06 8.27 0.09
C ILE A 68 15.09 7.08 -0.87
N LEU A 69 13.96 6.81 -1.50
CA LEU A 69 13.79 5.73 -2.47
C LEU A 69 13.61 6.32 -3.87
N SER A 70 14.40 5.84 -4.84
CA SER A 70 14.30 6.28 -6.23
C SER A 70 13.17 5.55 -6.97
N HIS A 71 12.71 6.14 -8.08
CA HIS A 71 11.73 5.49 -8.98
C HIS A 71 12.20 4.11 -9.42
N LEU A 72 13.47 4.01 -9.87
CA LEU A 72 14.05 2.75 -10.31
C LEU A 72 14.09 1.69 -9.20
N GLY A 73 14.48 2.10 -7.99
CA GLY A 73 14.56 1.23 -6.83
C GLY A 73 13.20 0.64 -6.46
N LEU A 74 12.18 1.49 -6.35
CA LEU A 74 10.82 1.07 -6.03
C LEU A 74 10.23 0.13 -7.08
N ILE A 75 10.30 0.52 -8.36
CA ILE A 75 9.71 -0.25 -9.46
C ILE A 75 10.40 -1.61 -9.61
N ASN A 76 11.73 -1.65 -9.57
CA ASN A 76 12.47 -2.90 -9.69
C ASN A 76 12.25 -3.82 -8.49
N ASN A 77 12.24 -3.28 -7.27
CA ASN A 77 11.94 -4.07 -6.08
C ASN A 77 10.56 -4.73 -6.20
N ALA A 78 9.54 -3.96 -6.53
CA ALA A 78 8.18 -4.45 -6.72
C ALA A 78 8.10 -5.51 -7.82
N LYS A 79 8.73 -5.24 -8.98
CA LYS A 79 8.75 -6.15 -10.12
C LYS A 79 9.41 -7.50 -9.78
N PHE A 80 10.59 -7.46 -9.16
CA PHE A 80 11.32 -8.68 -8.82
C PHE A 80 10.62 -9.48 -7.73
N TYR A 81 10.04 -8.80 -6.74
CA TYR A 81 9.25 -9.46 -5.71
C TYR A 81 8.01 -10.14 -6.30
N ALA A 82 7.22 -9.42 -7.09
CA ALA A 82 6.04 -9.96 -7.74
C ALA A 82 6.36 -11.13 -8.68
N ALA A 83 7.44 -11.02 -9.48
CA ALA A 83 7.92 -12.11 -10.33
C ALA A 83 8.31 -13.35 -9.51
N ARG A 84 8.96 -13.15 -8.35
CA ARG A 84 9.33 -14.25 -7.46
C ARG A 84 8.12 -14.94 -6.84
N CYS A 85 7.03 -14.20 -6.59
CA CYS A 85 5.76 -14.75 -6.13
C CYS A 85 4.94 -15.42 -7.27
N GLY A 86 5.45 -15.44 -8.50
CA GLY A 86 4.72 -16.02 -9.64
C GLY A 86 3.51 -15.22 -10.09
N ILE A 87 3.53 -13.89 -9.90
CA ILE A 87 2.44 -13.01 -10.35
C ILE A 87 2.34 -13.00 -11.87
N GLU A 88 1.10 -13.14 -12.35
CA GLU A 88 0.73 -13.02 -13.77
C GLU A 88 -0.39 -11.97 -13.92
N LYS A 89 -0.67 -11.55 -15.16
CA LYS A 89 -1.74 -10.58 -15.46
C LYS A 89 -3.12 -10.98 -14.92
N LYS A 90 -3.42 -12.27 -14.87
CA LYS A 90 -4.71 -12.81 -14.37
C LYS A 90 -4.73 -13.02 -12.86
N SER A 91 -3.61 -12.88 -12.17
CA SER A 91 -3.51 -13.09 -10.73
C SER A 91 -4.35 -12.08 -9.95
N THR A 92 -4.79 -12.48 -8.77
CA THR A 92 -5.45 -11.62 -7.80
C THR A 92 -4.62 -11.58 -6.52
N TRP A 93 -4.23 -10.39 -6.09
CA TRP A 93 -3.45 -10.16 -4.87
C TRP A 93 -4.28 -9.44 -3.82
N ILE A 94 -4.46 -10.07 -2.65
CA ILE A 94 -5.08 -9.41 -1.49
C ILE A 94 -4.03 -8.56 -0.78
N ASN A 95 -4.25 -7.25 -0.74
CA ASN A 95 -3.36 -6.31 -0.06
C ASN A 95 -3.92 -5.95 1.32
N ILE A 96 -3.41 -6.59 2.36
CA ILE A 96 -3.71 -6.30 3.77
C ILE A 96 -2.65 -5.39 4.42
N MET A 97 -1.61 -5.04 3.64
CA MET A 97 -0.51 -4.24 4.14
C MET A 97 -0.86 -2.76 4.14
N GLN A 98 -0.34 -2.07 5.13
CA GLN A 98 -0.59 -0.64 5.29
C GLN A 98 -0.02 0.17 4.13
N MET A 99 -0.86 1.03 3.50
CA MET A 99 -0.47 1.81 2.32
C MET A 99 0.59 2.89 2.59
N PHE A 100 0.78 3.28 3.84
CA PHE A 100 1.87 4.19 4.23
C PHE A 100 3.22 3.46 4.44
N HIS A 101 3.24 2.14 4.34
CA HIS A 101 4.45 1.32 4.42
C HIS A 101 4.82 0.79 3.03
N THR A 102 6.13 0.65 2.75
CA THR A 102 6.64 0.16 1.45
C THR A 102 6.11 -1.22 1.05
N SER A 103 5.73 -2.06 2.00
CA SER A 103 5.08 -3.36 1.68
C SER A 103 3.74 -3.17 0.99
N GLY A 104 2.88 -2.26 1.45
CA GLY A 104 1.58 -2.00 0.84
C GLY A 104 1.68 -1.16 -0.44
N CYS A 105 2.24 0.04 -0.35
CA CYS A 105 2.32 0.95 -1.50
C CYS A 105 3.39 0.53 -2.51
N GLY A 106 4.56 0.10 -2.04
CA GLY A 106 5.70 -0.25 -2.89
C GLY A 106 5.61 -1.68 -3.44
N MET A 107 5.62 -2.70 -2.59
CA MET A 107 5.71 -4.08 -3.04
C MET A 107 4.41 -4.57 -3.70
N VAL A 108 3.29 -4.52 -2.98
CA VAL A 108 2.02 -5.05 -3.50
C VAL A 108 1.45 -4.17 -4.60
N THR A 109 1.24 -2.87 -4.34
CA THR A 109 0.58 -1.98 -5.30
C THR A 109 1.39 -1.82 -6.58
N LEU A 110 2.69 -1.50 -6.49
CA LEU A 110 3.53 -1.39 -7.68
C LEU A 110 3.78 -2.76 -8.34
N GLY A 111 3.77 -3.85 -7.56
CA GLY A 111 3.82 -5.21 -8.09
C GLY A 111 2.61 -5.49 -8.98
N CYS A 112 1.41 -5.22 -8.50
CA CYS A 112 0.18 -5.36 -9.28
C CYS A 112 0.18 -4.48 -10.53
N LEU A 113 0.63 -3.24 -10.44
CA LEU A 113 0.74 -2.33 -11.59
C LEU A 113 1.74 -2.82 -12.63
N ASN A 114 2.90 -3.34 -12.22
CA ASN A 114 3.91 -3.87 -13.14
C ASN A 114 3.40 -5.05 -13.98
N PHE A 115 2.56 -5.90 -13.43
CA PHE A 115 2.03 -7.10 -14.09
C PHE A 115 0.62 -6.92 -14.65
N GLY A 116 -0.05 -5.81 -14.31
CA GLY A 116 -1.44 -5.56 -14.69
C GLY A 116 -2.41 -6.57 -14.09
N CYS A 117 -2.13 -7.06 -12.87
CA CYS A 117 -2.97 -7.98 -12.15
C CYS A 117 -4.00 -7.25 -11.27
N ARG A 118 -4.99 -7.99 -10.76
CA ARG A 118 -6.00 -7.45 -9.85
C ARG A 118 -5.41 -7.26 -8.45
N MET A 119 -5.70 -6.12 -7.83
CA MET A 119 -5.44 -5.89 -6.42
C MET A 119 -6.76 -5.72 -5.66
N VAL A 120 -6.93 -6.43 -4.56
CA VAL A 120 -8.03 -6.23 -3.60
C VAL A 120 -7.44 -5.59 -2.36
N LEU A 121 -7.77 -4.32 -2.14
CA LEU A 121 -7.25 -3.54 -1.01
C LEU A 121 -8.16 -3.71 0.21
N VAL A 122 -7.57 -4.12 1.32
CA VAL A 122 -8.24 -4.24 2.61
C VAL A 122 -7.86 -3.04 3.48
N SER A 123 -8.81 -2.18 3.77
CA SER A 123 -8.57 -0.94 4.52
C SER A 123 -8.25 -1.20 6.00
N ILE A 124 -8.92 -2.15 6.62
CA ILE A 124 -8.71 -2.57 8.01
C ILE A 124 -8.60 -4.09 8.05
N PHE A 125 -7.49 -4.60 8.59
CA PHE A 125 -7.26 -6.03 8.72
C PHE A 125 -8.32 -6.68 9.62
N ASN A 126 -9.01 -7.67 9.05
CA ASN A 126 -9.92 -8.57 9.75
C ASN A 126 -9.75 -9.96 9.13
N PRO A 127 -9.33 -10.99 9.88
CA PRO A 127 -8.99 -12.30 9.32
C PRO A 127 -10.18 -12.98 8.64
N LYS A 128 -11.39 -12.84 9.18
CA LYS A 128 -12.62 -13.37 8.57
C LYS A 128 -12.88 -12.73 7.20
N LEU A 129 -12.81 -11.40 7.13
CA LEU A 129 -12.95 -10.68 5.85
C LEU A 129 -11.89 -11.11 4.84
N VAL A 130 -10.64 -11.29 5.28
CA VAL A 130 -9.55 -11.75 4.40
C VAL A 130 -9.86 -13.12 3.80
N LEU A 131 -10.32 -14.08 4.59
CA LEU A 131 -10.73 -15.40 4.11
C LEU A 131 -11.89 -15.33 3.12
N GLU A 132 -12.90 -14.51 3.41
CA GLU A 132 -14.04 -14.27 2.51
C GLU A 132 -13.59 -13.66 1.17
N LEU A 133 -12.62 -12.75 1.19
CA LEU A 133 -12.07 -12.15 -0.02
C LEU A 133 -11.20 -13.12 -0.82
N ILE A 134 -10.40 -13.98 -0.16
CA ILE A 134 -9.60 -15.02 -0.83
C ILE A 134 -10.54 -15.95 -1.61
N GLU A 135 -11.58 -16.47 -0.95
CA GLU A 135 -12.57 -17.34 -1.58
C GLU A 135 -13.31 -16.64 -2.72
N SER A 136 -13.89 -15.45 -2.46
CA SER A 136 -14.75 -14.73 -3.41
C SER A 136 -14.02 -14.29 -4.67
N PHE A 137 -12.75 -13.91 -4.56
CA PHE A 137 -11.93 -13.45 -5.67
C PHE A 137 -11.01 -14.52 -6.24
N SER A 138 -11.04 -15.75 -5.67
CA SER A 138 -10.09 -16.83 -5.99
C SER A 138 -8.66 -16.28 -5.99
N ALA A 139 -8.28 -15.64 -4.89
CA ALA A 139 -7.02 -14.93 -4.80
C ALA A 139 -5.84 -15.90 -4.82
N ASP A 140 -4.80 -15.54 -5.59
CA ASP A 140 -3.59 -16.34 -5.72
C ASP A 140 -2.57 -16.03 -4.62
N ILE A 141 -2.55 -14.79 -4.14
CA ILE A 141 -1.44 -14.27 -3.35
C ILE A 141 -1.92 -13.33 -2.26
N ILE A 142 -1.26 -13.44 -1.11
CA ILE A 142 -1.38 -12.50 0.01
C ILE A 142 0.01 -12.24 0.58
N LEU A 143 0.35 -10.96 0.80
CA LEU A 143 1.53 -10.60 1.59
C LEU A 143 1.12 -10.40 3.04
N SER A 144 1.68 -11.16 3.94
CA SER A 144 1.37 -11.11 5.36
C SER A 144 2.65 -11.06 6.21
N VAL A 145 2.51 -10.60 7.45
CA VAL A 145 3.52 -10.75 8.49
C VAL A 145 3.10 -11.89 9.42
N PRO A 146 4.02 -12.50 10.21
CA PRO A 146 3.70 -13.68 11.01
C PRO A 146 2.44 -13.54 11.86
N THR A 147 2.23 -12.38 12.49
CA THR A 147 1.05 -12.14 13.34
C THR A 147 -0.27 -12.15 12.56
N THR A 148 -0.29 -11.58 11.36
CA THR A 148 -1.50 -11.58 10.52
C THR A 148 -1.72 -12.95 9.88
N ALA A 149 -0.65 -13.67 9.53
CA ALA A 149 -0.74 -15.02 9.01
C ALA A 149 -1.34 -15.99 10.06
N LEU A 150 -0.86 -15.93 11.30
CA LEU A 150 -1.42 -16.71 12.39
C LEU A 150 -2.89 -16.43 12.62
N ALA A 151 -3.30 -15.15 12.66
CA ALA A 151 -4.70 -14.78 12.84
C ALA A 151 -5.60 -15.30 11.69
N ILE A 152 -5.11 -15.33 10.45
CA ILE A 152 -5.84 -15.90 9.31
C ILE A 152 -5.97 -17.43 9.47
N LEU A 153 -4.90 -18.12 9.90
CA LEU A 153 -4.93 -19.56 10.10
C LEU A 153 -5.86 -19.95 11.26
N GLU A 154 -5.83 -19.25 12.39
CA GLU A 154 -6.74 -19.45 13.52
C GLU A 154 -8.21 -19.25 13.11
N GLU A 155 -8.49 -18.20 12.33
CA GLU A 155 -9.85 -17.97 11.80
C GLU A 155 -10.27 -19.07 10.82
N GLN A 156 -9.34 -19.57 10.00
CA GLN A 156 -9.60 -20.69 9.08
C GLN A 156 -9.96 -22.00 9.79
N GLU A 157 -9.40 -22.24 10.97
CA GLU A 157 -9.76 -23.41 11.78
C GLU A 157 -11.19 -23.32 12.33
N VAL A 158 -11.65 -22.12 12.69
CA VAL A 158 -12.97 -21.87 13.27
C VAL A 158 -14.05 -21.71 12.21
N ASN A 159 -13.74 -20.97 11.15
CA ASN A 159 -14.65 -20.62 10.06
C ASN A 159 -14.01 -20.94 8.71
N PRO A 160 -13.89 -22.22 8.33
CA PRO A 160 -13.17 -22.63 7.13
C PRO A 160 -13.78 -22.06 5.85
N ARG A 161 -12.93 -21.56 4.96
CA ARG A 161 -13.24 -21.06 3.62
C ARG A 161 -12.38 -21.78 2.59
N ASP A 162 -12.81 -21.75 1.33
CA ASP A 162 -11.99 -22.29 0.25
C ASP A 162 -10.78 -21.40 -0.03
N MET A 163 -9.60 -21.90 0.33
CA MET A 163 -8.31 -21.26 0.08
C MET A 163 -7.49 -21.98 -0.98
N SER A 164 -8.09 -22.89 -1.74
CA SER A 164 -7.39 -23.73 -2.73
C SER A 164 -6.74 -22.93 -3.87
N SER A 165 -7.20 -21.70 -4.10
CA SER A 165 -6.61 -20.78 -5.09
C SER A 165 -5.29 -20.17 -4.63
N LEU A 166 -5.04 -20.09 -3.32
CA LEU A 166 -3.89 -19.40 -2.76
C LEU A 166 -2.60 -20.21 -3.01
N LYS A 167 -1.64 -19.58 -3.67
CA LYS A 167 -0.35 -20.19 -4.04
C LYS A 167 0.81 -19.71 -3.15
N VAL A 168 0.71 -18.45 -2.71
CA VAL A 168 1.75 -17.77 -1.91
C VAL A 168 1.10 -16.85 -0.90
#